data_ae5362b5189c2809a90853b763e2a308
#
_entry.id   ae5362b5189c2809a90853b763e2a308
#
_cell.length_a   1.000
_cell.length_b   1.000
_cell.length_c   1.000
_cell.angle_alpha   90.00
_cell.angle_beta   90.00
_cell.angle_gamma   90.00
#
_symmetry.space_group_name_H-M   'P 1'
#
loop_
_entity.id
_entity.type
_entity.pdbx_description
1 polymer ?
#
loop_
_entity_poly.entity_id
_entity_poly.type
_entity_poly.pdbx_seq_one_letter_code
_entity_poly.pdbx_strand_id
1 'polypeptide(L)'
;MKPSTLRLTTLVLRLATSGLASAETYIVDRYQDDSAKGSLRWAIEQSNANTAQENEIHIQAVGKAPYTIKLNQPLPPIKSSVKIIGMQWDKTGEFIAIDGSNYIKGEGAKACPGANPEQYGTNVRTMTLPGLVLQDVNGVTLKGLDIHRFCIGVLVNRSSNNLIQHN
;
A
#
# COMPACT_ATOMS: atom_id res chain seq x y z
N MET A 1 49.09 -46.15 -33.27
CA MET A 1 49.07 -44.81 -32.68
C MET A 1 47.69 -44.22 -32.85
N LYS A 2 46.90 -44.03 -31.76
CA LYS A 2 45.57 -43.40 -31.80
C LYS A 2 45.73 -41.95 -31.34
N PRO A 3 45.15 -40.94 -32.04
CA PRO A 3 45.19 -39.57 -31.56
C PRO A 3 44.14 -39.37 -30.46
N SER A 4 44.61 -38.81 -29.32
CA SER A 4 43.80 -38.39 -28.19
C SER A 4 43.14 -37.06 -28.49
N THR A 5 41.80 -37.05 -28.61
CA THR A 5 41.05 -35.82 -28.78
C THR A 5 40.80 -35.15 -27.40
N LEU A 6 41.48 -34.05 -27.18
CA LEU A 6 41.28 -33.19 -26.02
C LEU A 6 39.96 -32.44 -26.13
N ARG A 7 38.95 -32.78 -25.31
CA ARG A 7 37.68 -32.01 -25.24
C ARG A 7 37.88 -30.78 -24.38
N LEU A 8 37.87 -29.63 -25.02
CA LEU A 8 37.87 -28.33 -24.33
C LEU A 8 36.47 -28.05 -23.80
N THR A 9 36.25 -28.18 -22.50
CA THR A 9 34.99 -27.81 -21.83
C THR A 9 35.01 -26.32 -21.58
N THR A 10 34.21 -25.57 -22.36
CA THR A 10 34.03 -24.12 -22.18
C THR A 10 33.15 -23.91 -20.95
N LEU A 11 33.72 -23.46 -19.85
CA LEU A 11 33.01 -23.04 -18.65
C LEU A 11 32.37 -21.67 -18.94
N VAL A 12 31.05 -21.64 -19.18
CA VAL A 12 30.30 -20.38 -19.32
C VAL A 12 30.03 -19.83 -17.91
N LEU A 13 30.84 -18.87 -17.49
CA LEU A 13 30.64 -18.11 -16.27
C LEU A 13 29.45 -17.17 -16.47
N ARG A 14 28.28 -17.54 -15.96
CA ARG A 14 27.12 -16.64 -15.91
C ARG A 14 27.39 -15.59 -14.84
N LEU A 15 27.74 -14.35 -15.22
CA LEU A 15 27.67 -13.21 -14.32
C LEU A 15 26.19 -12.97 -13.99
N ALA A 16 25.78 -13.31 -12.78
CA ALA A 16 24.55 -12.83 -12.21
C ALA A 16 24.73 -11.31 -11.96
N THR A 17 24.16 -10.49 -12.81
CA THR A 17 24.00 -9.06 -12.52
C THR A 17 22.96 -8.98 -11.41
N SER A 18 23.40 -8.90 -10.16
CA SER A 18 22.55 -8.44 -9.05
C SER A 18 22.21 -6.97 -9.36
N GLY A 19 21.07 -6.75 -9.98
CA GLY A 19 20.51 -5.41 -10.10
C GLY A 19 20.39 -4.85 -8.68
N LEU A 20 21.07 -3.75 -8.38
CA LEU A 20 20.88 -3.02 -7.14
C LEU A 20 19.42 -2.57 -7.16
N ALA A 21 18.59 -3.13 -6.26
CA ALA A 21 17.24 -2.65 -6.06
C ALA A 21 17.34 -1.19 -5.60
N SER A 22 16.69 -0.30 -6.33
CA SER A 22 16.64 1.13 -6.06
C SER A 22 15.29 1.47 -5.45
N ALA A 23 15.26 2.46 -4.54
CA ALA A 23 14.02 3.07 -4.10
C ALA A 23 13.25 3.62 -5.31
N GLU A 24 11.96 3.35 -5.37
CA GLU A 24 11.11 3.78 -6.48
C GLU A 24 9.99 4.69 -5.99
N THR A 25 9.61 5.64 -6.85
CA THR A 25 8.48 6.52 -6.63
C THR A 25 7.33 6.13 -7.56
N TYR A 26 6.21 5.74 -6.97
CA TYR A 26 4.98 5.40 -7.68
C TYR A 26 4.03 6.58 -7.61
N ILE A 27 3.66 7.11 -8.78
CA ILE A 27 2.73 8.25 -8.87
C ILE A 27 1.31 7.72 -8.97
N VAL A 28 0.44 8.23 -8.08
CA VAL A 28 -1.01 8.03 -8.14
C VAL A 28 -1.62 9.31 -8.72
N ASP A 29 -2.05 9.23 -9.96
CA ASP A 29 -2.59 10.34 -10.76
C ASP A 29 -4.01 10.05 -11.26
N ARG A 30 -4.65 9.01 -10.72
CA ARG A 30 -6.04 8.64 -10.99
C ARG A 30 -6.70 8.03 -9.75
N TYR A 31 -8.01 8.27 -9.60
CA TYR A 31 -8.75 7.91 -8.38
C TYR A 31 -9.68 6.69 -8.53
N GLN A 32 -9.61 5.99 -9.67
CA GLN A 32 -10.32 4.73 -9.86
C GLN A 32 -9.69 3.64 -8.98
N ASP A 33 -10.55 2.87 -8.29
CA ASP A 33 -10.13 1.74 -7.48
C ASP A 33 -10.02 0.47 -8.33
N ASP A 34 -8.91 0.37 -9.04
CA ASP A 34 -8.53 -0.79 -9.86
C ASP A 34 -7.01 -1.03 -9.75
N SER A 35 -6.49 -2.07 -10.41
CA SER A 35 -5.03 -2.37 -10.44
C SER A 35 -4.34 -1.77 -11.68
N ALA A 36 -4.94 -0.81 -12.36
CA ALA A 36 -4.29 -0.16 -13.49
C ALA A 36 -3.26 0.88 -13.01
N LYS A 37 -2.19 1.04 -13.78
CA LYS A 37 -1.11 1.99 -13.48
C LYS A 37 -1.67 3.38 -13.15
N GLY A 38 -1.13 3.98 -12.10
CA GLY A 38 -1.55 5.29 -11.61
C GLY A 38 -2.67 5.25 -10.56
N SER A 39 -3.28 4.08 -10.25
CA SER A 39 -4.19 3.93 -9.13
C SER A 39 -3.45 3.69 -7.82
N LEU A 40 -4.09 3.97 -6.67
CA LEU A 40 -3.51 3.71 -5.35
C LEU A 40 -3.27 2.21 -5.13
N ARG A 41 -4.21 1.37 -5.55
CA ARG A 41 -4.09 -0.10 -5.46
C ARG A 41 -2.86 -0.60 -6.21
N TRP A 42 -2.71 -0.20 -7.47
CA TRP A 42 -1.55 -0.53 -8.27
C TRP A 42 -0.24 -0.09 -7.60
N ALA A 43 -0.18 1.14 -7.07
CA ALA A 43 1.02 1.67 -6.43
C ALA A 43 1.43 0.85 -5.20
N ILE A 44 0.46 0.42 -4.37
CA ILE A 44 0.71 -0.47 -3.23
C ILE A 44 1.20 -1.85 -3.70
N GLU A 45 0.60 -2.41 -4.76
CA GLU A 45 1.02 -3.69 -5.34
C GLU A 45 2.46 -3.63 -5.85
N GLN A 46 2.83 -2.54 -6.56
CA GLN A 46 4.20 -2.33 -7.03
C GLN A 46 5.19 -2.16 -5.88
N SER A 47 4.85 -1.35 -4.89
CA SER A 47 5.70 -1.17 -3.71
C SER A 47 5.90 -2.49 -2.97
N ASN A 48 4.86 -3.30 -2.81
CA ASN A 48 4.96 -4.62 -2.18
C ASN A 48 5.83 -5.61 -2.98
N ALA A 49 5.93 -5.44 -4.27
CA ALA A 49 6.82 -6.25 -5.12
C ALA A 49 8.30 -5.81 -5.03
N ASN A 50 8.56 -4.55 -4.64
CA ASN A 50 9.90 -3.99 -4.47
C ASN A 50 10.19 -3.76 -2.96
N THR A 51 10.57 -4.81 -2.25
CA THR A 51 10.78 -4.78 -0.79
C THR A 51 12.21 -4.43 -0.36
N ALA A 52 13.14 -4.31 -1.30
CA ALA A 52 14.55 -4.16 -1.00
C ALA A 52 14.96 -2.75 -0.55
N GLN A 53 14.11 -1.75 -0.79
CA GLN A 53 14.33 -0.34 -0.46
C GLN A 53 13.04 0.31 0.09
N GLU A 54 13.19 1.47 0.73
CA GLU A 54 12.05 2.30 1.09
C GLU A 54 11.51 2.99 -0.15
N ASN A 55 10.32 2.61 -0.59
CA ASN A 55 9.64 3.20 -1.75
C ASN A 55 8.85 4.46 -1.35
N GLU A 56 8.38 5.21 -2.34
CA GLU A 56 7.47 6.33 -2.13
C GLU A 56 6.22 6.18 -3.04
N ILE A 57 5.05 6.47 -2.48
CA ILE A 57 3.79 6.57 -3.22
C ILE A 57 3.32 8.02 -3.09
N HIS A 58 3.34 8.76 -4.18
CA HIS A 58 2.90 10.14 -4.22
C HIS A 58 1.50 10.24 -4.82
N ILE A 59 0.50 10.55 -4.00
CA ILE A 59 -0.88 10.72 -4.45
C ILE A 59 -1.08 12.18 -4.83
N GLN A 60 -1.25 12.43 -6.12
CA GLN A 60 -1.44 13.77 -6.66
C GLN A 60 -2.89 14.23 -6.55
N ALA A 61 -3.09 15.54 -6.43
CA ALA A 61 -4.39 16.15 -6.57
C ALA A 61 -4.82 16.13 -8.05
N VAL A 62 -5.89 15.41 -8.36
CA VAL A 62 -6.40 15.25 -9.72
C VAL A 62 -7.76 15.95 -9.85
N GLY A 63 -7.87 16.87 -10.80
CA GLY A 63 -9.10 17.61 -11.04
C GLY A 63 -9.35 18.73 -10.02
N LYS A 64 -10.57 18.78 -9.49
CA LYS A 64 -10.99 19.76 -8.47
C LYS A 64 -11.22 19.08 -7.14
N ALA A 65 -10.96 19.79 -6.03
CA ALA A 65 -11.32 19.35 -4.69
C ALA A 65 -12.84 19.07 -4.58
N PRO A 66 -13.28 18.13 -3.71
CA PRO A 66 -12.43 17.30 -2.83
C PRO A 66 -11.74 16.17 -3.60
N TYR A 67 -10.47 15.96 -3.28
CA TYR A 67 -9.64 14.92 -3.90
C TYR A 67 -9.91 13.58 -3.22
N THR A 68 -10.78 12.75 -3.80
CA THR A 68 -11.30 11.55 -3.13
C THR A 68 -11.13 10.28 -3.95
N ILE A 69 -10.42 9.32 -3.38
CA ILE A 69 -10.33 7.93 -3.88
C ILE A 69 -11.39 7.10 -3.17
N LYS A 70 -12.46 6.71 -3.88
CA LYS A 70 -13.51 5.84 -3.33
C LYS A 70 -13.17 4.38 -3.59
N LEU A 71 -13.00 3.61 -2.52
CA LEU A 71 -12.67 2.20 -2.62
C LEU A 71 -13.92 1.34 -2.82
N ASN A 72 -13.86 0.41 -3.75
CA ASN A 72 -14.91 -0.60 -3.99
C ASN A 72 -14.67 -1.90 -3.23
N GLN A 73 -13.45 -2.09 -2.73
CA GLN A 73 -13.00 -3.26 -1.99
C GLN A 73 -11.76 -2.91 -1.15
N PRO A 74 -11.39 -3.72 -0.15
CA PRO A 74 -10.18 -3.50 0.65
C PRO A 74 -8.93 -3.35 -0.21
N LEU A 75 -8.06 -2.41 0.16
CA LEU A 75 -6.73 -2.28 -0.45
C LEU A 75 -5.84 -3.47 -0.06
N PRO A 76 -4.84 -3.82 -0.89
CA PRO A 76 -3.82 -4.78 -0.49
C PRO A 76 -3.12 -4.33 0.79
N PRO A 77 -2.78 -5.23 1.71
CA PRO A 77 -1.95 -4.89 2.86
C PRO A 77 -0.60 -4.33 2.41
N ILE A 78 -0.11 -3.31 3.11
CA ILE A 78 1.21 -2.73 2.91
C ILE A 78 2.22 -3.65 3.60
N LYS A 79 3.14 -4.22 2.82
CA LYS A 79 4.15 -5.20 3.25
C LYS A 79 5.58 -4.78 2.92
N SER A 80 5.77 -3.61 2.34
CA SER A 80 7.06 -3.00 2.05
C SER A 80 7.22 -1.71 2.84
N SER A 81 8.45 -1.36 3.20
CA SER A 81 8.77 -0.01 3.70
C SER A 81 8.41 1.01 2.64
N VAL A 82 7.54 1.96 2.97
CA VAL A 82 7.00 2.91 2.00
C VAL A 82 6.52 4.20 2.67
N LYS A 83 6.71 5.33 1.98
CA LYS A 83 6.07 6.59 2.31
C LYS A 83 4.88 6.81 1.40
N ILE A 84 3.68 6.91 1.95
CA ILE A 84 2.46 7.25 1.22
C ILE A 84 2.10 8.69 1.55
N ILE A 85 2.17 9.57 0.56
CA ILE A 85 2.08 11.01 0.75
C ILE A 85 0.97 11.59 -0.14
N GLY A 86 -0.01 12.23 0.50
CA GLY A 86 -0.96 13.10 -0.19
C GLY A 86 -0.26 14.41 -0.56
N MET A 87 0.08 14.54 -1.83
CA MET A 87 0.95 15.62 -2.33
C MET A 87 0.36 17.04 -2.21
N GLN A 88 -0.94 17.15 -1.91
CA GLN A 88 -1.57 18.45 -1.77
C GLN A 88 -1.34 19.07 -0.38
N TRP A 89 -1.11 18.25 0.64
CA TRP A 89 -0.93 18.72 2.02
C TRP A 89 0.17 19.79 2.15
N ASP A 90 1.35 19.51 1.63
CA ASP A 90 2.49 20.44 1.73
C ASP A 90 2.33 21.72 0.89
N LYS A 91 1.38 21.74 -0.05
CA LYS A 91 1.12 22.88 -0.93
C LYS A 91 0.02 23.81 -0.40
N THR A 92 -1.10 23.23 0.03
CA THR A 92 -2.32 23.99 0.38
C THR A 92 -2.91 23.61 1.73
N GLY A 93 -2.37 22.58 2.40
CA GLY A 93 -2.94 22.02 3.62
C GLY A 93 -4.18 21.14 3.36
N GLU A 94 -4.51 20.85 2.10
CA GLU A 94 -5.62 19.96 1.75
C GLU A 94 -5.20 18.50 1.79
N PHE A 95 -6.12 17.64 2.25
CA PHE A 95 -5.91 16.20 2.30
C PHE A 95 -6.36 15.52 1.02
N ILE A 96 -5.76 14.37 0.74
CA ILE A 96 -6.28 13.40 -0.21
C ILE A 96 -7.13 12.40 0.56
N ALA A 97 -8.42 12.34 0.24
CA ALA A 97 -9.36 11.46 0.91
C ALA A 97 -9.31 10.03 0.35
N ILE A 98 -9.28 9.05 1.27
CA ILE A 98 -9.50 7.63 0.99
C ILE A 98 -10.81 7.25 1.66
N ASP A 99 -11.84 6.94 0.86
CA ASP A 99 -13.23 6.80 1.30
C ASP A 99 -13.73 5.37 1.11
N GLY A 100 -14.18 4.73 2.20
CA GLY A 100 -14.70 3.36 2.22
C GLY A 100 -16.19 3.23 1.91
N SER A 101 -16.91 4.30 1.65
CA SER A 101 -18.38 4.31 1.54
C SER A 101 -18.96 3.42 0.43
N ASN A 102 -18.17 3.05 -0.59
CA ASN A 102 -18.65 2.20 -1.68
C ASN A 102 -18.84 0.74 -1.25
N TYR A 103 -18.00 0.22 -0.35
CA TYR A 103 -18.08 -1.18 0.07
C TYR A 103 -18.50 -1.38 1.53
N ILE A 104 -18.30 -0.39 2.40
CA ILE A 104 -18.79 -0.45 3.78
C ILE A 104 -20.21 0.09 3.78
N LYS A 105 -21.19 -0.83 3.92
CA LYS A 105 -22.61 -0.50 3.91
C LYS A 105 -23.17 -0.42 5.32
N GLY A 106 -23.98 0.58 5.59
CA GLY A 106 -24.65 0.79 6.88
C GLY A 106 -23.97 1.86 7.72
N GLU A 107 -24.48 2.07 8.92
CA GLU A 107 -24.03 3.11 9.85
C GLU A 107 -23.73 2.50 11.24
N GLY A 108 -22.70 3.03 11.89
CA GLY A 108 -22.33 2.65 13.25
C GLY A 108 -22.08 1.15 13.42
N ALA A 109 -22.65 0.56 14.45
CA ALA A 109 -22.45 -0.84 14.81
C ALA A 109 -22.91 -1.84 13.73
N LYS A 110 -23.83 -1.48 12.85
CA LYS A 110 -24.31 -2.33 11.76
C LYS A 110 -23.27 -2.46 10.63
N ALA A 111 -22.50 -1.40 10.42
CA ALA A 111 -21.44 -1.39 9.40
C ALA A 111 -20.14 -2.00 9.91
N CYS A 112 -19.88 -1.87 11.23
CA CYS A 112 -18.61 -2.20 11.85
C CYS A 112 -18.76 -3.32 12.87
N PRO A 113 -18.44 -4.56 12.50
CA PRO A 113 -18.43 -5.68 13.44
C PRO A 113 -17.52 -5.40 14.64
N GLY A 114 -17.96 -5.79 15.85
CA GLY A 114 -17.21 -5.55 17.10
C GLY A 114 -17.50 -4.20 17.76
N ALA A 115 -18.20 -3.28 17.11
CA ALA A 115 -18.75 -2.08 17.77
C ALA A 115 -20.00 -2.41 18.64
N ASN A 116 -20.63 -3.56 18.41
CA ASN A 116 -21.74 -4.03 19.21
C ASN A 116 -21.23 -4.89 20.39
N PRO A 117 -21.64 -4.61 21.65
CA PRO A 117 -21.27 -5.41 22.82
C PRO A 117 -21.59 -6.91 22.70
N GLU A 118 -22.64 -7.27 21.97
CA GLU A 118 -23.01 -8.67 21.72
C GLU A 118 -22.00 -9.42 20.82
N GLN A 119 -21.10 -8.72 20.18
CA GLN A 119 -20.06 -9.26 19.32
C GLN A 119 -18.67 -9.32 19.98
N TYR A 120 -18.60 -9.11 21.30
CA TYR A 120 -17.37 -9.32 22.06
C TYR A 120 -16.86 -10.75 21.90
N GLY A 121 -15.59 -10.86 21.48
CA GLY A 121 -14.97 -12.14 21.14
C GLY A 121 -14.93 -12.45 19.65
N THR A 122 -15.65 -11.73 18.82
CA THR A 122 -15.46 -11.78 17.37
C THR A 122 -14.05 -11.28 17.03
N ASN A 123 -13.36 -11.99 16.14
CA ASN A 123 -12.01 -11.56 15.73
C ASN A 123 -12.10 -10.25 14.93
N VAL A 124 -11.98 -9.13 15.63
CA VAL A 124 -12.04 -7.78 15.08
C VAL A 124 -11.07 -7.60 13.91
N ARG A 125 -9.91 -8.28 13.93
CA ARG A 125 -8.90 -8.18 12.87
C ARG A 125 -9.35 -8.75 11.53
N THR A 126 -10.21 -9.76 11.54
CA THR A 126 -10.70 -10.40 10.30
C THR A 126 -12.01 -9.82 9.81
N MET A 127 -12.76 -9.17 10.68
CA MET A 127 -14.09 -8.65 10.38
C MET A 127 -14.16 -7.13 10.24
N THR A 128 -13.15 -6.40 10.68
CA THR A 128 -13.05 -4.97 10.43
C THR A 128 -12.54 -4.73 9.02
N LEU A 129 -13.20 -3.83 8.33
CA LEU A 129 -12.82 -3.38 7.00
C LEU A 129 -11.95 -2.11 7.16
N PRO A 130 -10.62 -2.25 7.28
CA PRO A 130 -9.73 -1.13 7.46
C PRO A 130 -9.51 -0.37 6.16
N GLY A 131 -9.20 0.91 6.26
CA GLY A 131 -8.81 1.73 5.13
C GLY A 131 -7.42 1.35 4.63
N LEU A 132 -6.44 1.35 5.52
CA LEU A 132 -5.09 0.86 5.24
C LEU A 132 -4.68 -0.20 6.27
N VAL A 133 -3.92 -1.18 5.83
CA VAL A 133 -3.33 -2.23 6.68
C VAL A 133 -1.81 -2.21 6.54
N LEU A 134 -1.12 -2.00 7.65
CA LEU A 134 0.33 -2.19 7.74
C LEU A 134 0.57 -3.60 8.28
N GLN A 135 1.11 -4.49 7.46
CA GLN A 135 1.19 -5.91 7.74
C GLN A 135 2.61 -6.44 7.68
N ASP A 136 3.14 -6.90 8.83
CA ASP A 136 4.48 -7.51 8.92
C ASP A 136 5.57 -6.60 8.31
N VAL A 137 5.49 -5.28 8.52
CA VAL A 137 6.36 -4.28 7.91
C VAL A 137 6.84 -3.27 8.93
N ASN A 138 8.01 -2.69 8.69
CA ASN A 138 8.57 -1.61 9.49
C ASN A 138 8.86 -0.39 8.62
N GLY A 139 8.76 0.81 9.21
CA GLY A 139 9.15 2.05 8.55
C GLY A 139 8.16 2.52 7.49
N VAL A 140 6.86 2.43 7.77
CA VAL A 140 5.83 3.03 6.90
C VAL A 140 5.55 4.46 7.35
N THR A 141 5.50 5.40 6.41
CA THR A 141 5.05 6.77 6.65
C THR A 141 3.74 7.02 5.92
N LEU A 142 2.74 7.52 6.65
CA LEU A 142 1.47 8.02 6.08
C LEU A 142 1.38 9.52 6.37
N LYS A 143 1.17 10.34 5.33
CA LYS A 143 1.09 11.80 5.47
C LYS A 143 0.10 12.44 4.51
N GLY A 144 -0.69 13.41 4.99
CA GLY A 144 -1.57 14.23 4.17
C GLY A 144 -2.79 13.49 3.62
N LEU A 145 -3.28 12.50 4.36
CA LEU A 145 -4.41 11.66 3.98
C LEU A 145 -5.60 11.90 4.92
N ASP A 146 -6.80 11.91 4.37
CA ASP A 146 -8.06 11.82 5.13
C ASP A 146 -8.65 10.41 4.91
N ILE A 147 -8.50 9.53 5.90
CA ILE A 147 -8.92 8.13 5.82
C ILE A 147 -10.24 7.98 6.58
N HIS A 148 -11.34 7.97 5.88
CA HIS A 148 -12.65 7.99 6.49
C HIS A 148 -13.65 6.95 5.94
N ARG A 149 -14.76 6.78 6.69
CA ARG A 149 -15.83 5.82 6.40
C ARG A 149 -15.35 4.37 6.35
N PHE A 150 -14.41 4.07 7.24
CA PHE A 150 -13.95 2.72 7.54
C PHE A 150 -14.27 2.36 8.99
N CYS A 151 -14.29 1.09 9.31
CA CYS A 151 -14.40 0.64 10.69
C CYS A 151 -13.13 0.91 11.49
N ILE A 152 -12.00 0.84 10.82
CA ILE A 152 -10.67 1.24 11.31
C ILE A 152 -9.99 1.99 10.16
N GLY A 153 -9.56 3.22 10.40
CA GLY A 153 -8.83 4.00 9.39
C GLY A 153 -7.52 3.32 8.99
N VAL A 154 -6.68 3.03 9.97
CA VAL A 154 -5.39 2.34 9.77
C VAL A 154 -5.25 1.20 10.78
N LEU A 155 -5.05 -0.02 10.29
CA LEU A 155 -4.74 -1.20 11.09
C LEU A 155 -3.23 -1.48 11.04
N VAL A 156 -2.57 -1.43 12.19
CA VAL A 156 -1.16 -1.78 12.34
C VAL A 156 -1.05 -3.18 12.92
N ASN A 157 -0.55 -4.13 12.15
CA ASN A 157 -0.43 -5.52 12.54
C ASN A 157 1.00 -6.03 12.38
N ARG A 158 1.64 -6.41 13.49
CA ARG A 158 3.04 -6.87 13.56
C ARG A 158 3.99 -5.93 12.81
N SER A 159 3.86 -4.63 13.04
CA SER A 159 4.59 -3.58 12.35
C SER A 159 5.10 -2.56 13.36
N SER A 160 6.26 -1.98 13.10
CA SER A 160 6.92 -1.02 14.00
C SER A 160 7.60 0.11 13.23
N ASN A 161 8.07 1.13 13.97
CA ASN A 161 8.77 2.29 13.41
C ASN A 161 7.95 3.02 12.31
N ASN A 162 6.63 3.07 12.48
CA ASN A 162 5.74 3.74 11.54
C ASN A 162 5.50 5.19 11.97
N LEU A 163 5.35 6.07 11.00
CA LEU A 163 5.03 7.48 11.20
C LEU A 163 3.68 7.81 10.55
N ILE A 164 2.69 8.16 11.36
CA ILE A 164 1.36 8.57 10.90
C ILE A 164 1.17 10.01 11.36
N GLN A 165 1.21 10.95 10.41
CA GLN A 165 1.17 12.38 10.73
C GLN A 165 0.35 13.17 9.71
N HIS A 166 -0.34 14.20 10.19
CA HIS A 166 -1.16 15.06 9.34
C HIS A 166 -2.16 14.23 8.51
N ASN A 167 -2.92 13.36 9.22
CA ASN A 167 -3.97 12.54 8.64
C ASN A 167 -5.27 12.71 9.43
#